data_c8383ba1d618a6ea05a4d6591687e12e
#
_entry.id   c8383ba1d618a6ea05a4d6591687e12e
#
_cell.length_a   1.000
_cell.length_b   1.000
_cell.length_c   1.000
_cell.angle_alpha   90.00
_cell.angle_beta   90.00
_cell.angle_gamma   90.00
#
_symmetry.space_group_name_H-M   'P 1'
#
loop_
_entity.id
_entity.type
_entity.pdbx_description
1 polymer ?
#
loop_
_entity_poly.entity_id
_entity_poly.type
_entity_poly.pdbx_seq_one_letter_code
_entity_poly.pdbx_strand_id
1 'polypeptide(L)'
;MYLRVKPNGARLWIFNYYRPGNKKRANIGFGPYPDVTLAAARERRQEARALLADGIDPQLHQQEQIAIAQAEQEVSTNTFEFMAAKWLDLKRHDVTEAYAADSWRSLEMYVLPFIGSMPLHQIRAPKVIEILRPIEADGKLETVRRLCQRINEILDYSVNHGLLDANPCSAIRKVFKKPNKKHMPTLTPDELPLLMADIANGRLDQTTRCQIEWSLHTLVRPGESAGTRWDEIDFEANVWNIPAERMKMDRPHRVPLTPQALSLLERMRPISGHRPFVFPGRQDPLGHINDQSANAALKRLGYGGRLVAHGLRSLGSTTLNEQGFNPDAIEAALSHADDNEIRRAYNRSDYFEQRVIMMGWWSDHIEQASQGNLSLASGFKALRVVGD
;
A
#
# COMPACT_ATOMS: atom_id res chain seq x y z
N MET A 1 23.49 -45.00 -40.83
CA MET A 1 22.08 -44.69 -40.48
C MET A 1 21.24 -45.93 -40.72
N TYR A 2 20.35 -46.26 -39.79
CA TYR A 2 19.43 -47.40 -39.85
C TYR A 2 18.12 -47.06 -39.10
N LEU A 3 17.07 -47.82 -39.39
CA LEU A 3 15.81 -47.77 -38.66
C LEU A 3 15.82 -48.77 -37.53
N ARG A 4 15.75 -48.30 -36.30
CA ARG A 4 15.65 -49.14 -35.10
C ARG A 4 14.20 -49.39 -34.74
N VAL A 5 13.81 -50.62 -34.64
CA VAL A 5 12.49 -51.02 -34.15
C VAL A 5 12.62 -51.40 -32.68
N LYS A 6 11.82 -50.76 -31.83
CA LYS A 6 11.76 -51.07 -30.39
C LYS A 6 10.75 -52.22 -30.12
N PRO A 7 10.80 -52.92 -28.98
CA PRO A 7 9.85 -53.99 -28.64
C PRO A 7 8.39 -53.53 -28.64
N ASN A 8 8.12 -52.23 -28.35
CA ASN A 8 6.80 -51.62 -28.41
C ASN A 8 6.35 -51.19 -29.80
N GLY A 9 7.05 -51.62 -30.86
CA GLY A 9 6.71 -51.29 -32.26
C GLY A 9 7.19 -49.91 -32.74
N ALA A 10 7.68 -49.06 -31.87
CA ALA A 10 8.15 -47.71 -32.26
C ALA A 10 9.41 -47.82 -33.15
N ARG A 11 9.42 -47.08 -34.27
CA ARG A 11 10.51 -47.09 -35.27
C ARG A 11 11.22 -45.73 -35.22
N LEU A 12 12.55 -45.78 -35.02
CA LEU A 12 13.41 -44.60 -34.86
C LEU A 12 14.56 -44.60 -35.82
N TRP A 13 14.80 -43.49 -36.52
CA TRP A 13 15.99 -43.27 -37.30
C TRP A 13 17.19 -43.02 -36.40
N ILE A 14 18.25 -43.85 -36.54
CA ILE A 14 19.49 -43.75 -35.75
C ILE A 14 20.66 -43.59 -36.69
N PHE A 15 21.55 -42.63 -36.41
CA PHE A 15 22.81 -42.47 -37.08
C PHE A 15 23.96 -42.75 -36.12
N ASN A 16 24.83 -43.70 -36.50
CA ASN A 16 26.05 -44.05 -35.74
C ASN A 16 27.22 -43.27 -36.33
N TYR A 17 28.05 -42.76 -35.49
CA TYR A 17 29.25 -42.05 -35.87
C TYR A 17 30.33 -42.20 -34.77
N TYR A 18 31.53 -41.76 -35.06
CA TYR A 18 32.64 -41.65 -34.09
C TYR A 18 32.79 -40.18 -33.70
N ARG A 19 32.83 -39.92 -32.41
CA ARG A 19 32.97 -38.53 -31.90
C ARG A 19 34.31 -37.94 -32.34
N PRO A 20 34.32 -36.69 -32.83
CA PRO A 20 35.57 -35.97 -33.03
C PRO A 20 36.38 -35.91 -31.75
N GLY A 21 37.69 -36.00 -31.81
CA GLY A 21 38.58 -35.88 -30.67
C GLY A 21 38.87 -37.20 -29.93
N ASN A 22 37.85 -37.90 -29.37
CA ASN A 22 38.09 -39.14 -28.58
C ASN A 22 37.81 -40.45 -29.31
N LYS A 23 37.33 -40.40 -30.55
CA LYS A 23 36.98 -41.53 -31.44
C LYS A 23 36.04 -42.57 -30.81
N LYS A 24 35.32 -42.24 -29.76
CA LYS A 24 34.32 -43.13 -29.16
C LYS A 24 33.05 -43.17 -30.03
N ARG A 25 32.42 -44.33 -30.08
CA ARG A 25 31.17 -44.55 -30.84
C ARG A 25 30.00 -43.79 -30.16
N ALA A 26 29.23 -43.07 -30.94
CA ALA A 26 28.05 -42.35 -30.50
C ALA A 26 26.89 -42.55 -31.49
N ASN A 27 25.67 -42.29 -31.01
CA ASN A 27 24.45 -42.41 -31.80
C ASN A 27 23.63 -41.13 -31.66
N ILE A 28 23.11 -40.61 -32.75
CA ILE A 28 22.12 -39.55 -32.73
C ILE A 28 20.82 -40.03 -33.36
N GLY A 29 19.68 -39.71 -32.72
CA GLY A 29 18.35 -40.01 -33.22
C GLY A 29 17.83 -38.89 -34.09
N PHE A 30 17.26 -39.20 -35.26
CA PHE A 30 16.69 -38.23 -36.18
C PHE A 30 15.18 -38.13 -36.09
N GLY A 31 14.54 -38.92 -35.23
CA GLY A 31 13.11 -38.91 -34.99
C GLY A 31 12.39 -40.20 -35.38
N PRO A 32 11.10 -40.32 -35.04
CA PRO A 32 10.28 -41.49 -35.33
C PRO A 32 9.86 -41.58 -36.80
N TYR A 33 9.75 -42.82 -37.29
CA TYR A 33 9.08 -43.10 -38.56
C TYR A 33 7.62 -43.46 -38.27
N PRO A 34 6.61 -42.95 -39.03
CA PRO A 34 6.71 -42.25 -40.33
C PRO A 34 6.83 -40.73 -40.22
N ASP A 35 6.74 -40.08 -39.06
CA ASP A 35 6.79 -38.61 -38.91
C ASP A 35 8.03 -38.01 -39.58
N VAL A 36 9.18 -38.69 -39.44
CA VAL A 36 10.38 -38.39 -40.20
C VAL A 36 10.49 -39.38 -41.35
N THR A 37 10.32 -38.91 -42.58
CA THR A 37 10.46 -39.72 -43.79
C THR A 37 11.89 -40.14 -44.03
N LEU A 38 12.13 -41.15 -44.89
CA LEU A 38 13.48 -41.55 -45.29
C LEU A 38 14.25 -40.40 -45.95
N ALA A 39 13.58 -39.57 -46.75
CA ALA A 39 14.19 -38.39 -47.38
C ALA A 39 14.70 -37.39 -46.33
N ALA A 40 13.87 -37.04 -45.33
CA ALA A 40 14.22 -36.12 -44.23
C ALA A 40 15.31 -36.72 -43.35
N ALA A 41 15.31 -38.04 -43.12
CA ALA A 41 16.35 -38.70 -42.33
C ALA A 41 17.70 -38.71 -43.07
N ARG A 42 17.70 -38.79 -44.41
CA ARG A 42 18.91 -38.69 -45.24
C ARG A 42 19.52 -37.27 -45.22
N GLU A 43 18.67 -36.26 -45.27
CA GLU A 43 19.04 -34.83 -45.15
C GLU A 43 19.71 -34.58 -43.80
N ARG A 44 19.06 -34.92 -42.68
CA ARG A 44 19.61 -34.80 -41.32
C ARG A 44 20.93 -35.57 -41.13
N ARG A 45 21.09 -36.72 -41.84
CA ARG A 45 22.34 -37.44 -41.86
C ARG A 45 23.42 -36.64 -42.60
N GLN A 46 23.09 -35.94 -43.66
CA GLN A 46 24.03 -35.14 -44.45
C GLN A 46 24.53 -33.94 -43.63
N GLU A 47 23.61 -33.27 -42.91
CA GLU A 47 23.92 -32.20 -41.95
C GLU A 47 24.85 -32.71 -40.85
N ALA A 48 24.50 -33.83 -40.20
CA ALA A 48 25.34 -34.42 -39.16
C ALA A 48 26.75 -34.79 -39.68
N ARG A 49 26.87 -35.22 -40.96
CA ARG A 49 28.18 -35.49 -41.57
C ARG A 49 28.98 -34.24 -41.87
N ALA A 50 28.34 -33.14 -42.23
CA ALA A 50 28.99 -31.84 -42.38
C ALA A 50 29.60 -31.37 -41.07
N LEU A 51 28.82 -31.40 -39.98
CA LEU A 51 29.31 -31.07 -38.63
C LEU A 51 30.54 -31.95 -38.23
N LEU A 52 30.47 -33.25 -38.54
CA LEU A 52 31.61 -34.15 -38.27
C LEU A 52 32.85 -33.84 -39.10
N ALA A 53 32.68 -33.37 -40.35
CA ALA A 53 33.80 -32.93 -41.18
C ALA A 53 34.46 -31.68 -40.62
N ASP A 54 33.70 -30.79 -39.99
CA ASP A 54 34.16 -29.59 -39.31
C ASP A 54 34.68 -29.87 -37.88
N GLY A 55 34.73 -31.16 -37.46
CA GLY A 55 35.24 -31.55 -36.15
C GLY A 55 34.21 -31.32 -35.00
N ILE A 56 32.93 -31.04 -35.29
CA ILE A 56 31.86 -30.77 -34.33
C ILE A 56 31.09 -32.08 -34.06
N ASP A 57 30.85 -32.39 -32.78
CA ASP A 57 29.98 -33.52 -32.39
C ASP A 57 28.49 -33.16 -32.60
N PRO A 58 27.76 -33.84 -33.51
CA PRO A 58 26.38 -33.50 -33.80
C PRO A 58 25.42 -33.62 -32.60
N GLN A 59 25.71 -34.52 -31.66
CA GLN A 59 24.88 -34.67 -30.46
C GLN A 59 25.08 -33.51 -29.49
N LEU A 60 26.33 -33.08 -29.29
CA LEU A 60 26.63 -31.92 -28.44
C LEU A 60 26.05 -30.62 -29.06
N HIS A 61 26.24 -30.45 -30.37
CA HIS A 61 25.65 -29.31 -31.09
C HIS A 61 24.14 -29.27 -30.98
N GLN A 62 23.45 -30.41 -31.12
CA GLN A 62 21.99 -30.44 -30.93
C GLN A 62 21.58 -30.11 -29.49
N GLN A 63 22.30 -30.60 -28.50
CA GLN A 63 22.04 -30.27 -27.08
C GLN A 63 22.23 -28.77 -26.80
N GLU A 64 23.28 -28.20 -27.38
CA GLU A 64 23.58 -26.76 -27.26
C GLU A 64 22.51 -25.90 -27.91
N GLN A 65 22.03 -26.26 -29.10
CA GLN A 65 20.92 -25.57 -29.76
C GLN A 65 19.60 -25.66 -28.96
N ILE A 66 19.31 -26.83 -28.38
CA ILE A 66 18.13 -27.00 -27.52
C ILE A 66 18.26 -26.14 -26.23
N ALA A 67 19.46 -26.12 -25.63
CA ALA A 67 19.69 -25.30 -24.44
C ALA A 67 19.58 -23.80 -24.74
N ILE A 68 20.08 -23.33 -25.89
CA ILE A 68 19.93 -21.94 -26.36
C ILE A 68 18.46 -21.61 -26.57
N ALA A 69 17.72 -22.45 -27.28
CA ALA A 69 16.28 -22.23 -27.55
C ALA A 69 15.44 -22.24 -26.25
N GLN A 70 15.78 -23.10 -25.29
CA GLN A 70 15.14 -23.10 -23.97
C GLN A 70 15.46 -21.84 -23.18
N ALA A 71 16.70 -21.38 -23.17
CA ALA A 71 17.11 -20.15 -22.52
C ALA A 71 16.43 -18.91 -23.16
N GLU A 72 16.32 -18.86 -24.49
CA GLU A 72 15.60 -17.80 -25.20
C GLU A 72 14.10 -17.81 -24.85
N GLN A 73 13.49 -18.97 -24.74
CA GLN A 73 12.11 -19.14 -24.35
C GLN A 73 11.88 -18.71 -22.89
N GLU A 74 12.74 -19.09 -21.97
CA GLU A 74 12.69 -18.63 -20.57
C GLU A 74 12.85 -17.11 -20.46
N VAL A 75 13.77 -16.53 -21.23
CA VAL A 75 13.97 -15.08 -21.27
C VAL A 75 12.73 -14.37 -21.83
N SER A 76 12.03 -14.93 -22.81
CA SER A 76 10.81 -14.36 -23.38
C SER A 76 9.59 -14.45 -22.45
N THR A 77 9.55 -15.44 -21.54
CA THR A 77 8.47 -15.61 -20.56
C THR A 77 8.63 -14.71 -19.33
N ASN A 78 9.83 -14.26 -19.01
CA ASN A 78 10.11 -13.37 -17.89
C ASN A 78 9.77 -11.91 -18.25
N THR A 79 8.46 -11.61 -18.34
CA THR A 79 7.97 -10.27 -18.60
C THR A 79 7.98 -9.40 -17.33
N PHE A 80 7.88 -8.08 -17.52
CA PHE A 80 7.78 -7.14 -16.40
C PHE A 80 6.56 -7.42 -15.50
N GLU A 81 5.40 -7.69 -16.10
CA GLU A 81 4.17 -7.98 -15.37
C GLU A 81 4.27 -9.26 -14.54
N PHE A 82 4.87 -10.33 -15.11
CA PHE A 82 5.10 -11.57 -14.39
C PHE A 82 5.99 -11.36 -13.15
N MET A 83 7.04 -10.57 -13.29
CA MET A 83 7.92 -10.27 -12.15
C MET A 83 7.29 -9.28 -11.17
N ALA A 84 6.48 -8.33 -11.65
CA ALA A 84 5.71 -7.43 -10.79
C ALA A 84 4.72 -8.20 -9.91
N ALA A 85 4.04 -9.22 -10.46
CA ALA A 85 3.15 -10.09 -9.69
C ALA A 85 3.91 -10.87 -8.60
N LYS A 86 5.04 -11.47 -8.92
CA LYS A 86 5.89 -12.18 -7.93
C LYS A 86 6.44 -11.25 -6.86
N TRP A 87 6.88 -10.04 -7.23
CA TRP A 87 7.30 -9.03 -6.27
C TRP A 87 6.16 -8.62 -5.35
N LEU A 88 4.94 -8.47 -5.88
CA LEU A 88 3.77 -8.10 -5.08
C LEU A 88 3.41 -9.20 -4.08
N ASP A 89 3.46 -10.46 -4.49
CA ASP A 89 3.20 -11.60 -3.60
C ASP A 89 4.18 -11.63 -2.42
N LEU A 90 5.46 -11.38 -2.67
CA LEU A 90 6.44 -11.21 -1.60
C LEU A 90 6.10 -9.99 -0.71
N LYS A 91 5.75 -8.86 -1.33
CA LYS A 91 5.46 -7.60 -0.62
C LYS A 91 4.24 -7.69 0.30
N ARG A 92 3.24 -8.53 -0.02
CA ARG A 92 2.05 -8.76 0.81
C ARG A 92 2.35 -9.25 2.22
N HIS A 93 3.49 -9.91 2.44
CA HIS A 93 3.91 -10.33 3.78
C HIS A 93 4.32 -9.15 4.68
N ASP A 94 4.74 -8.04 4.08
CA ASP A 94 5.32 -6.90 4.80
C ASP A 94 4.39 -5.67 4.86
N VAL A 95 3.28 -5.69 4.09
CA VAL A 95 2.39 -4.53 3.97
C VAL A 95 0.92 -4.93 4.10
N THR A 96 0.05 -3.94 4.37
CA THR A 96 -1.40 -4.18 4.40
C THR A 96 -1.93 -4.52 3.00
N GLU A 97 -3.00 -5.33 2.94
CA GLU A 97 -3.63 -5.70 1.66
C GLU A 97 -4.11 -4.46 0.88
N ALA A 98 -4.61 -3.44 1.57
CA ALA A 98 -5.00 -2.17 0.96
C ALA A 98 -3.82 -1.48 0.26
N TYR A 99 -2.62 -1.50 0.86
CA TYR A 99 -1.42 -0.95 0.24
C TYR A 99 -0.95 -1.80 -0.95
N ALA A 100 -1.02 -3.12 -0.85
CA ALA A 100 -0.70 -4.03 -1.95
C ALA A 100 -1.64 -3.81 -3.15
N ALA A 101 -2.95 -3.74 -2.90
CA ALA A 101 -3.96 -3.46 -3.93
C ALA A 101 -3.75 -2.08 -4.60
N ASP A 102 -3.46 -1.02 -3.82
CA ASP A 102 -3.16 0.31 -4.36
C ASP A 102 -1.87 0.34 -5.18
N SER A 103 -0.87 -0.45 -4.73
CA SER A 103 0.39 -0.60 -5.47
C SER A 103 0.18 -1.25 -6.83
N TRP A 104 -0.57 -2.35 -6.87
CA TRP A 104 -0.92 -3.03 -8.11
C TRP A 104 -1.75 -2.16 -9.04
N ARG A 105 -2.82 -1.56 -8.54
CA ARG A 105 -3.68 -0.64 -9.29
C ARG A 105 -2.90 0.47 -9.97
N SER A 106 -1.90 1.03 -9.30
CA SER A 106 -1.08 2.08 -9.90
C SER A 106 -0.17 1.56 -11.02
N LEU A 107 0.33 0.32 -10.90
CA LEU A 107 1.08 -0.32 -11.98
C LEU A 107 0.17 -0.63 -13.18
N GLU A 108 -1.01 -1.20 -12.94
CA GLU A 108 -2.02 -1.45 -13.98
C GLU A 108 -2.43 -0.19 -14.74
N MET A 109 -2.60 0.91 -14.01
CA MET A 109 -3.05 2.17 -14.62
C MET A 109 -1.97 2.87 -15.43
N TYR A 110 -0.72 2.83 -14.98
CA TYR A 110 0.32 3.71 -15.52
C TYR A 110 1.52 3.02 -16.15
N VAL A 111 1.75 1.73 -15.90
CA VAL A 111 3.00 1.04 -16.27
C VAL A 111 2.75 -0.20 -17.10
N LEU A 112 1.92 -1.12 -16.62
CA LEU A 112 1.67 -2.41 -17.27
C LEU A 112 1.13 -2.31 -18.70
N PRO A 113 0.27 -1.33 -19.06
CA PRO A 113 -0.20 -1.18 -20.44
C PRO A 113 0.91 -0.93 -21.47
N PHE A 114 2.08 -0.46 -21.01
CA PHE A 114 3.19 -0.06 -21.89
C PHE A 114 4.36 -1.02 -21.89
N ILE A 115 4.68 -1.61 -20.72
CA ILE A 115 5.84 -2.51 -20.55
C ILE A 115 5.49 -3.83 -19.87
N GLY A 116 4.24 -4.08 -19.53
CA GLY A 116 3.84 -5.31 -18.82
C GLY A 116 4.25 -6.58 -19.55
N SER A 117 3.95 -6.68 -20.84
CA SER A 117 4.30 -7.82 -21.70
C SER A 117 5.75 -7.81 -22.20
N MET A 118 6.52 -6.76 -21.88
CA MET A 118 7.89 -6.62 -22.35
C MET A 118 8.83 -7.53 -21.54
N PRO A 119 9.68 -8.34 -22.20
CA PRO A 119 10.75 -9.09 -21.52
C PRO A 119 11.68 -8.15 -20.74
N LEU A 120 12.09 -8.57 -19.54
CA LEU A 120 12.90 -7.73 -18.63
C LEU A 120 14.16 -7.16 -19.28
N HIS A 121 14.88 -7.97 -20.07
CA HIS A 121 16.12 -7.56 -20.73
C HIS A 121 15.92 -6.45 -21.79
N GLN A 122 14.70 -6.19 -22.23
CA GLN A 122 14.36 -5.11 -23.18
C GLN A 122 13.99 -3.80 -22.47
N ILE A 123 13.72 -3.83 -21.16
CA ILE A 123 13.37 -2.64 -20.41
C ILE A 123 14.61 -1.73 -20.31
N ARG A 124 14.41 -0.44 -20.64
CA ARG A 124 15.44 0.58 -20.58
C ARG A 124 14.88 1.85 -19.94
N ALA A 125 15.72 2.58 -19.23
CA ALA A 125 15.34 3.84 -18.57
C ALA A 125 14.63 4.85 -19.50
N PRO A 126 15.05 5.09 -20.76
CA PRO A 126 14.36 6.02 -21.64
C PRO A 126 12.89 5.66 -21.88
N LYS A 127 12.56 4.37 -22.02
CA LYS A 127 11.17 3.94 -22.22
C LYS A 127 10.32 4.18 -20.97
N VAL A 128 10.84 3.91 -19.80
CA VAL A 128 10.13 4.18 -18.53
C VAL A 128 9.98 5.68 -18.30
N ILE A 129 10.97 6.50 -18.65
CA ILE A 129 10.89 7.95 -18.59
C ILE A 129 9.78 8.47 -19.50
N GLU A 130 9.69 7.99 -20.74
CA GLU A 130 8.62 8.33 -21.69
C GLU A 130 7.22 8.09 -21.11
N ILE A 131 7.02 6.95 -20.47
CA ILE A 131 5.75 6.57 -19.84
C ILE A 131 5.38 7.48 -18.66
N LEU A 132 6.37 7.88 -17.84
CA LEU A 132 6.13 8.67 -16.63
C LEU A 132 6.06 10.19 -16.90
N ARG A 133 6.57 10.70 -18.02
CA ARG A 133 6.55 12.13 -18.36
C ARG A 133 5.15 12.77 -18.41
N PRO A 134 4.12 12.15 -19.01
CA PRO A 134 2.76 12.70 -18.97
C PRO A 134 2.23 12.88 -17.55
N ILE A 135 2.53 11.93 -16.64
CA ILE A 135 2.11 11.98 -15.24
C ILE A 135 2.79 13.14 -14.50
N GLU A 136 4.07 13.38 -14.83
CA GLU A 136 4.81 14.55 -14.31
C GLU A 136 4.20 15.85 -14.84
N ALA A 137 3.88 15.92 -16.13
CA ALA A 137 3.26 17.09 -16.76
C ALA A 137 1.90 17.44 -16.12
N ASP A 138 1.12 16.43 -15.72
CA ASP A 138 -0.11 16.58 -14.94
C ASP A 138 0.13 17.08 -13.49
N GLY A 139 1.37 17.29 -13.07
CA GLY A 139 1.72 17.70 -11.71
C GLY A 139 1.62 16.61 -10.64
N LYS A 140 1.38 15.35 -11.00
CA LYS A 140 1.23 14.21 -10.09
C LYS A 140 2.61 13.68 -9.62
N LEU A 141 3.46 14.57 -9.08
CA LEU A 141 4.86 14.26 -8.78
C LEU A 141 5.04 13.14 -7.74
N GLU A 142 4.14 13.05 -6.76
CA GLU A 142 4.19 11.96 -5.76
C GLU A 142 3.85 10.61 -6.38
N THR A 143 2.91 10.57 -7.33
CA THR A 143 2.60 9.35 -8.11
C THR A 143 3.83 8.90 -8.91
N VAL A 144 4.49 9.82 -9.61
CA VAL A 144 5.75 9.53 -10.33
C VAL A 144 6.82 8.98 -9.38
N ARG A 145 6.99 9.61 -8.21
CA ARG A 145 7.95 9.15 -7.20
C ARG A 145 7.68 7.71 -6.76
N ARG A 146 6.42 7.38 -6.48
CA ARG A 146 6.01 6.03 -6.06
C ARG A 146 6.14 5.01 -7.18
N LEU A 147 5.79 5.37 -8.40
CA LEU A 147 5.98 4.50 -9.57
C LEU A 147 7.46 4.21 -9.84
N CYS A 148 8.34 5.23 -9.77
CA CYS A 148 9.77 5.03 -9.86
C CYS A 148 10.29 4.07 -8.79
N GLN A 149 9.80 4.20 -7.56
CA GLN A 149 10.18 3.30 -6.46
C GLN A 149 9.74 1.86 -6.74
N ARG A 150 8.48 1.64 -7.11
CA ARG A 150 7.92 0.32 -7.42
C ARG A 150 8.63 -0.35 -8.58
N ILE A 151 8.88 0.38 -9.67
CA ILE A 151 9.63 -0.13 -10.83
C ILE A 151 11.05 -0.55 -10.42
N ASN A 152 11.73 0.24 -9.61
CA ASN A 152 13.06 -0.12 -9.11
C ASN A 152 13.00 -1.37 -8.22
N GLU A 153 12.07 -1.46 -7.28
CA GLU A 153 11.90 -2.63 -6.42
C GLU A 153 11.66 -3.92 -7.24
N ILE A 154 10.84 -3.85 -8.31
CA ILE A 154 10.57 -4.99 -9.20
C ILE A 154 11.83 -5.38 -10.00
N LEU A 155 12.55 -4.41 -10.53
CA LEU A 155 13.77 -4.68 -11.30
C LEU A 155 14.91 -5.17 -10.40
N ASP A 156 15.07 -4.62 -9.19
CA ASP A 156 16.04 -5.10 -8.20
C ASP A 156 15.70 -6.53 -7.73
N TYR A 157 14.41 -6.83 -7.55
CA TYR A 157 13.93 -8.18 -7.30
C TYR A 157 14.33 -9.14 -8.44
N SER A 158 14.22 -8.69 -9.68
CA SER A 158 14.59 -9.47 -10.87
C SER A 158 16.12 -9.68 -10.96
N VAL A 159 16.92 -8.69 -10.57
CA VAL A 159 18.40 -8.82 -10.46
C VAL A 159 18.76 -9.87 -9.43
N ASN A 160 18.14 -9.83 -8.24
CA ASN A 160 18.40 -10.78 -7.16
C ASN A 160 18.01 -12.23 -7.51
N HIS A 161 17.12 -12.41 -8.51
CA HIS A 161 16.76 -13.73 -9.06
C HIS A 161 17.63 -14.14 -10.27
N GLY A 162 18.66 -13.37 -10.60
CA GLY A 162 19.58 -13.67 -11.70
C GLY A 162 18.98 -13.47 -13.11
N LEU A 163 17.84 -12.78 -13.21
CA LEU A 163 17.16 -12.52 -14.49
C LEU A 163 17.68 -11.27 -15.21
N LEU A 164 18.39 -10.43 -14.49
CA LEU A 164 19.08 -9.23 -14.99
C LEU A 164 20.44 -9.10 -14.31
N ASP A 165 21.44 -8.65 -15.05
CA ASP A 165 22.78 -8.38 -14.51
C ASP A 165 22.80 -7.13 -13.62
N ALA A 166 21.97 -6.13 -13.97
CA ALA A 166 21.85 -4.88 -13.24
C ALA A 166 20.47 -4.23 -13.50
N ASN A 167 20.02 -3.40 -12.56
CA ASN A 167 18.80 -2.62 -12.72
C ASN A 167 19.03 -1.43 -13.68
N PRO A 168 18.45 -1.43 -14.90
CA PRO A 168 18.63 -0.35 -15.87
C PRO A 168 17.95 0.96 -15.47
N CYS A 169 17.09 0.95 -14.44
CA CYS A 169 16.30 2.09 -13.98
C CYS A 169 16.74 2.60 -12.59
N SER A 170 17.84 2.14 -12.02
CA SER A 170 18.27 2.46 -10.65
C SER A 170 18.32 3.96 -10.34
N ALA A 171 18.67 4.80 -11.30
CA ALA A 171 18.77 6.26 -11.14
C ALA A 171 17.54 7.03 -11.70
N ILE A 172 16.49 6.37 -12.15
CA ILE A 172 15.37 6.97 -12.88
C ILE A 172 14.68 8.10 -12.12
N ARG A 173 14.60 8.00 -10.79
CA ARG A 173 14.00 9.03 -9.94
C ARG A 173 14.68 10.40 -10.08
N LYS A 174 15.99 10.43 -10.39
CA LYS A 174 16.76 11.68 -10.50
C LYS A 174 16.38 12.51 -11.73
N VAL A 175 15.69 11.91 -12.72
CA VAL A 175 15.26 12.57 -13.96
C VAL A 175 13.98 13.38 -13.77
N PHE A 176 13.21 13.14 -12.70
CA PHE A 176 11.91 13.77 -12.43
C PHE A 176 12.02 14.82 -11.33
N LYS A 177 11.13 15.81 -11.40
CA LYS A 177 11.00 16.84 -10.37
C LYS A 177 10.67 16.19 -9.02
N LYS A 178 11.24 16.73 -7.96
CA LYS A 178 10.89 16.29 -6.59
C LYS A 178 9.52 16.86 -6.22
N PRO A 179 8.62 16.04 -5.62
CA PRO A 179 7.38 16.60 -5.07
C PRO A 179 7.71 17.59 -3.95
N ASN A 180 7.05 18.73 -3.97
CA ASN A 180 7.13 19.67 -2.86
C ASN A 180 6.38 19.05 -1.67
N LYS A 181 7.06 18.84 -0.56
CA LYS A 181 6.43 18.47 0.70
C LYS A 181 5.61 19.68 1.19
N LYS A 182 4.30 19.65 0.98
CA LYS A 182 3.39 20.58 1.64
C LYS A 182 2.88 19.89 2.91
N HIS A 183 2.90 20.61 4.04
CA HIS A 183 2.20 20.16 5.23
C HIS A 183 0.70 20.02 4.92
N MET A 184 0.03 19.10 5.61
CA MET A 184 -1.40 18.98 5.45
C MET A 184 -2.08 20.27 5.90
N PRO A 185 -3.09 20.77 5.16
CA PRO A 185 -3.81 21.97 5.54
C PRO A 185 -4.41 21.82 6.94
N THR A 186 -4.18 22.83 7.79
CA THR A 186 -4.73 22.96 9.14
C THR A 186 -5.06 24.42 9.42
N LEU A 187 -5.95 24.66 10.38
CA LEU A 187 -6.31 25.98 10.86
C LEU A 187 -5.36 26.43 11.99
N THR A 188 -5.34 27.72 12.25
CA THR A 188 -4.72 28.30 13.44
C THR A 188 -5.67 28.20 14.64
N PRO A 189 -5.19 28.23 15.89
CA PRO A 189 -6.02 28.08 17.08
C PRO A 189 -7.17 29.09 17.17
N ASP A 190 -6.97 30.33 16.72
CA ASP A 190 -7.98 31.40 16.70
C ASP A 190 -9.12 31.16 15.70
N GLU A 191 -8.96 30.23 14.75
CA GLU A 191 -10.02 29.85 13.80
C GLU A 191 -10.98 28.78 14.36
N LEU A 192 -10.69 28.18 15.53
CA LEU A 192 -11.52 27.15 16.12
C LEU A 192 -12.99 27.58 16.37
N PRO A 193 -13.29 28.81 16.88
CA PRO A 193 -14.67 29.26 17.05
C PRO A 193 -15.46 29.30 15.74
N LEU A 194 -14.84 29.76 14.66
CA LEU A 194 -15.45 29.79 13.33
C LEU A 194 -15.73 28.38 12.81
N LEU A 195 -14.76 27.47 12.97
CA LEU A 195 -14.94 26.06 12.60
C LEU A 195 -16.15 25.44 13.32
N MET A 196 -16.27 25.66 14.64
CA MET A 196 -17.38 25.11 15.42
C MET A 196 -18.72 25.69 15.00
N ALA A 197 -18.77 27.00 14.70
CA ALA A 197 -19.99 27.65 14.17
C ALA A 197 -20.37 27.08 12.79
N ASP A 198 -19.42 26.89 11.90
CA ASP A 198 -19.68 26.34 10.56
C ASP A 198 -20.12 24.86 10.61
N ILE A 199 -19.54 24.06 11.50
CA ILE A 199 -19.99 22.68 11.75
C ILE A 199 -21.42 22.66 12.31
N ALA A 200 -21.75 23.57 13.21
CA ALA A 200 -23.06 23.62 13.84
C ALA A 200 -24.17 24.05 12.87
N ASN A 201 -23.89 25.06 12.03
CA ASN A 201 -24.86 25.64 11.10
C ASN A 201 -24.87 24.96 9.74
N GLY A 202 -23.88 24.12 9.46
CA GLY A 202 -23.73 23.42 8.19
C GLY A 202 -24.72 22.28 8.00
N ARG A 203 -25.05 22.01 6.74
CA ARG A 203 -25.93 20.87 6.38
C ARG A 203 -25.15 19.56 6.45
N LEU A 204 -24.89 19.06 7.64
CA LEU A 204 -24.27 17.80 7.93
C LEU A 204 -25.29 16.82 8.53
N ASP A 205 -25.19 15.55 8.14
CA ASP A 205 -25.91 14.50 8.87
C ASP A 205 -25.30 14.32 10.27
N GLN A 206 -26.12 13.84 11.21
CA GLN A 206 -25.73 13.75 12.61
C GLN A 206 -24.51 12.83 12.80
N THR A 207 -24.41 11.71 12.08
CA THR A 207 -23.30 10.76 12.20
C THR A 207 -21.99 11.41 11.77
N THR A 208 -21.98 12.09 10.61
CA THR A 208 -20.80 12.80 10.10
C THR A 208 -20.37 13.94 11.03
N ARG A 209 -21.35 14.70 11.55
CA ARG A 209 -21.06 15.78 12.49
C ARG A 209 -20.47 15.24 13.79
N CYS A 210 -21.08 14.23 14.41
CA CYS A 210 -20.54 13.57 15.60
C CYS A 210 -19.13 13.01 15.37
N GLN A 211 -18.87 12.42 14.21
CA GLN A 211 -17.56 11.87 13.87
C GLN A 211 -16.49 12.96 13.73
N ILE A 212 -16.82 14.15 13.20
CA ILE A 212 -15.88 15.28 13.14
C ILE A 212 -15.57 15.79 14.55
N GLU A 213 -16.62 16.04 15.38
CA GLU A 213 -16.43 16.49 16.75
C GLU A 213 -15.71 15.43 17.60
N TRP A 214 -16.01 14.12 17.41
CA TRP A 214 -15.26 13.01 18.02
C TRP A 214 -13.78 13.05 17.68
N SER A 215 -13.44 13.24 16.39
CA SER A 215 -12.05 13.37 15.95
C SER A 215 -11.34 14.55 16.60
N LEU A 216 -12.05 15.66 16.80
CA LEU A 216 -11.52 16.86 17.44
C LEU A 216 -11.25 16.63 18.92
N HIS A 217 -12.20 16.02 19.67
CA HIS A 217 -12.06 15.73 21.09
C HIS A 217 -11.05 14.64 21.42
N THR A 218 -10.83 13.66 20.53
CA THR A 218 -9.96 12.51 20.79
C THR A 218 -8.58 12.61 20.15
N LEU A 219 -8.39 13.49 19.18
CA LEU A 219 -7.17 13.71 18.43
C LEU A 219 -6.59 12.44 17.77
N VAL A 220 -7.41 11.41 17.52
CA VAL A 220 -7.00 10.17 16.82
C VAL A 220 -6.94 10.38 15.30
N ARG A 221 -6.35 9.44 14.56
CA ARG A 221 -6.31 9.51 13.10
C ARG A 221 -7.70 9.35 12.48
N PRO A 222 -7.98 9.96 11.31
CA PRO A 222 -9.31 9.90 10.68
C PRO A 222 -9.85 8.47 10.49
N GLY A 223 -9.02 7.51 10.10
CA GLY A 223 -9.43 6.10 9.97
C GLY A 223 -9.73 5.44 11.32
N GLU A 224 -8.95 5.75 12.37
CA GLU A 224 -9.20 5.29 13.73
C GLU A 224 -10.54 5.83 14.25
N SER A 225 -10.79 7.13 14.02
CA SER A 225 -12.04 7.80 14.37
C SER A 225 -13.25 7.21 13.63
N ALA A 226 -13.16 7.06 12.30
CA ALA A 226 -14.26 6.51 11.50
C ALA A 226 -14.62 5.08 11.92
N GLY A 227 -13.62 4.26 12.24
CA GLY A 227 -13.77 2.88 12.66
C GLY A 227 -13.97 2.67 14.17
N THR A 228 -14.35 3.69 14.97
CA THR A 228 -14.63 3.54 16.41
C THR A 228 -15.69 2.47 16.64
N ARG A 229 -15.41 1.51 17.54
CA ARG A 229 -16.31 0.40 17.88
C ARG A 229 -16.87 0.58 19.29
N TRP A 230 -18.11 0.11 19.51
CA TRP A 230 -18.73 0.14 20.83
C TRP A 230 -18.04 -0.78 21.83
N ASP A 231 -17.53 -1.92 21.41
CA ASP A 231 -16.85 -2.90 22.24
C ASP A 231 -15.41 -2.47 22.66
N GLU A 232 -14.89 -1.38 22.10
CA GLU A 232 -13.62 -0.78 22.48
C GLU A 232 -13.76 0.28 23.60
N ILE A 233 -14.99 0.70 23.90
CA ILE A 233 -15.28 1.77 24.89
C ILE A 233 -15.51 1.16 26.27
N ASP A 234 -14.62 1.49 27.19
CA ASP A 234 -14.81 1.24 28.61
C ASP A 234 -15.48 2.46 29.26
N PHE A 235 -16.79 2.36 29.50
CA PHE A 235 -17.60 3.42 30.09
C PHE A 235 -17.37 3.58 31.60
N GLU A 236 -16.84 2.55 32.28
CA GLU A 236 -16.55 2.64 33.72
C GLU A 236 -15.23 3.37 33.94
N ALA A 237 -14.20 3.02 33.17
CA ALA A 237 -12.90 3.68 33.23
C ALA A 237 -12.84 5.00 32.44
N ASN A 238 -13.84 5.31 31.61
CA ASN A 238 -13.86 6.43 30.66
C ASN A 238 -12.65 6.37 29.70
N VAL A 239 -12.43 5.22 29.09
CA VAL A 239 -11.29 4.97 28.19
C VAL A 239 -11.76 4.33 26.90
N TRP A 240 -11.25 4.80 25.79
CA TRP A 240 -11.34 4.09 24.52
C TRP A 240 -10.05 3.29 24.29
N ASN A 241 -10.15 1.98 24.25
CA ASN A 241 -9.06 1.06 24.02
C ASN A 241 -9.01 0.62 22.56
N ILE A 242 -8.12 1.20 21.78
CA ILE A 242 -7.94 0.86 20.37
C ILE A 242 -6.94 -0.30 20.30
N PRO A 243 -7.32 -1.49 19.77
CA PRO A 243 -6.42 -2.63 19.69
C PRO A 243 -5.33 -2.41 18.63
N ALA A 244 -4.20 -3.11 18.76
CA ALA A 244 -3.01 -2.94 17.93
C ALA A 244 -3.32 -3.12 16.44
N GLU A 245 -4.14 -4.08 16.09
CA GLU A 245 -4.50 -4.44 14.70
C GLU A 245 -5.19 -3.30 13.94
N ARG A 246 -5.79 -2.35 14.67
CA ARG A 246 -6.41 -1.15 14.09
C ARG A 246 -5.49 0.06 14.04
N MET A 247 -4.33 -0.04 14.67
CA MET A 247 -3.37 1.05 14.76
C MET A 247 -2.32 0.96 13.66
N LYS A 248 -1.98 2.09 13.05
CA LYS A 248 -0.97 2.15 11.97
C LYS A 248 0.41 1.57 12.36
N MET A 249 0.73 1.55 13.66
CA MET A 249 2.04 1.13 14.17
C MET A 249 1.96 -0.17 14.97
N ASP A 250 0.90 -0.96 14.80
CA ASP A 250 0.66 -2.24 15.51
C ASP A 250 0.91 -2.17 17.03
N ARG A 251 0.45 -1.05 17.66
CA ARG A 251 0.54 -0.83 19.09
C ARG A 251 -0.82 -0.39 19.61
N PRO A 252 -1.33 -0.99 20.71
CA PRO A 252 -2.59 -0.59 21.29
C PRO A 252 -2.50 0.87 21.77
N HIS A 253 -3.62 1.58 21.66
CA HIS A 253 -3.69 2.97 22.07
C HIS A 253 -4.87 3.21 22.99
N ARG A 254 -4.60 3.78 24.17
CA ARG A 254 -5.60 4.16 25.16
C ARG A 254 -5.90 5.64 25.03
N VAL A 255 -7.15 5.99 24.78
CA VAL A 255 -7.60 7.39 24.65
C VAL A 255 -8.48 7.72 25.84
N PRO A 256 -8.09 8.69 26.71
CA PRO A 256 -8.95 9.13 27.80
C PRO A 256 -10.17 9.83 27.24
N LEU A 257 -11.37 9.46 27.69
CA LEU A 257 -12.62 10.02 27.27
C LEU A 257 -13.10 11.10 28.24
N THR A 258 -13.22 12.30 27.71
CA THR A 258 -13.76 13.44 28.46
C THR A 258 -15.30 13.36 28.54
N PRO A 259 -15.95 14.08 29.47
CA PRO A 259 -17.42 14.15 29.51
C PRO A 259 -18.04 14.56 28.18
N GLN A 260 -17.36 15.45 27.43
CA GLN A 260 -17.80 15.89 26.11
C GLN A 260 -17.74 14.74 25.09
N ALA A 261 -16.65 13.98 25.06
CA ALA A 261 -16.52 12.82 24.19
C ALA A 261 -17.57 11.74 24.51
N LEU A 262 -17.83 11.48 25.80
CA LEU A 262 -18.88 10.56 26.25
C LEU A 262 -20.28 11.06 25.81
N SER A 263 -20.54 12.36 25.88
CA SER A 263 -21.81 12.95 25.39
C SER A 263 -22.05 12.70 23.90
N LEU A 264 -20.99 12.69 23.07
CA LEU A 264 -21.10 12.32 21.64
C LEU A 264 -21.48 10.85 21.46
N LEU A 265 -20.91 9.95 22.29
CA LEU A 265 -21.28 8.53 22.28
C LEU A 265 -22.74 8.33 22.68
N GLU A 266 -23.21 9.01 23.72
CA GLU A 266 -24.63 8.95 24.12
C GLU A 266 -25.58 9.42 23.02
N ARG A 267 -25.21 10.46 22.26
CA ARG A 267 -25.97 10.88 21.07
C ARG A 267 -26.01 9.86 19.96
N MET A 268 -24.93 9.09 19.80
CA MET A 268 -24.86 8.03 18.79
C MET A 268 -25.53 6.73 19.24
N ARG A 269 -25.71 6.51 20.53
CA ARG A 269 -26.30 5.27 21.09
C ARG A 269 -27.67 4.91 20.49
N PRO A 270 -28.64 5.83 20.36
CA PRO A 270 -29.91 5.50 19.71
C PRO A 270 -29.79 5.14 18.22
N ILE A 271 -28.76 5.66 17.54
CA ILE A 271 -28.56 5.47 16.11
C ILE A 271 -27.81 4.16 15.80
N SER A 272 -26.79 3.85 16.59
CA SER A 272 -25.84 2.77 16.28
C SER A 272 -25.49 1.88 17.47
N GLY A 273 -26.08 2.06 18.65
CA GLY A 273 -25.79 1.24 19.85
C GLY A 273 -26.07 -0.26 19.68
N HIS A 274 -26.86 -0.65 18.68
CA HIS A 274 -27.17 -2.02 18.30
C HIS A 274 -26.26 -2.55 17.17
N ARG A 275 -25.26 -1.79 16.77
CA ARG A 275 -24.32 -2.07 15.67
C ARG A 275 -22.88 -2.17 16.19
N PRO A 276 -21.94 -2.75 15.40
CA PRO A 276 -20.56 -2.83 15.85
C PRO A 276 -19.85 -1.48 15.97
N PHE A 277 -20.15 -0.54 15.03
CA PHE A 277 -19.47 0.74 14.92
C PHE A 277 -20.30 1.89 15.46
N VAL A 278 -19.64 2.82 16.17
CA VAL A 278 -20.24 4.06 16.66
C VAL A 278 -20.73 4.93 15.50
N PHE A 279 -19.95 5.02 14.43
CA PHE A 279 -20.27 5.80 13.23
C PHE A 279 -20.52 4.85 12.05
N PRO A 280 -21.77 4.39 11.86
CA PRO A 280 -22.10 3.40 10.82
C PRO A 280 -22.03 4.01 9.41
N GLY A 281 -21.71 3.17 8.44
CA GLY A 281 -21.76 3.51 7.03
C GLY A 281 -23.20 3.74 6.54
N ARG A 282 -23.37 4.66 5.62
CA ARG A 282 -24.71 4.95 5.05
C ARG A 282 -25.19 3.84 4.12
N GLN A 283 -24.28 3.28 3.32
CA GLN A 283 -24.59 2.20 2.35
C GLN A 283 -24.47 0.83 2.97
N ASP A 284 -23.52 0.65 3.88
CA ASP A 284 -23.31 -0.57 4.67
C ASP A 284 -23.41 -0.23 6.16
N PRO A 285 -24.60 -0.43 6.76
CA PRO A 285 -24.82 -0.11 8.17
C PRO A 285 -24.09 -1.03 9.15
N LEU A 286 -23.56 -2.17 8.71
CA LEU A 286 -22.71 -3.06 9.50
C LEU A 286 -21.22 -2.69 9.39
N GLY A 287 -20.86 -1.91 8.39
CA GLY A 287 -19.54 -1.26 8.26
C GLY A 287 -19.52 0.12 8.91
N HIS A 288 -18.34 0.71 8.98
CA HIS A 288 -18.17 2.08 9.49
C HIS A 288 -18.33 3.13 8.37
N ILE A 289 -18.51 4.39 8.78
CA ILE A 289 -18.50 5.55 7.89
C ILE A 289 -17.18 5.59 7.09
N ASN A 290 -17.26 6.05 5.83
CA ASN A 290 -16.07 6.16 5.01
C ASN A 290 -15.08 7.18 5.61
N ASP A 291 -13.78 6.83 5.66
CA ASP A 291 -12.69 7.66 6.22
C ASP A 291 -12.61 9.05 5.57
N GLN A 292 -13.09 9.20 4.34
CA GLN A 292 -13.12 10.48 3.63
C GLN A 292 -14.38 11.30 3.90
N SER A 293 -15.34 10.80 4.69
CA SER A 293 -16.60 11.51 4.96
C SER A 293 -16.37 12.84 5.66
N ALA A 294 -15.49 12.88 6.66
CA ALA A 294 -15.09 14.12 7.32
C ALA A 294 -14.46 15.13 6.35
N ASN A 295 -13.54 14.67 5.49
CA ASN A 295 -12.91 15.51 4.46
C ASN A 295 -13.94 16.07 3.47
N ALA A 296 -14.87 15.24 3.03
CA ALA A 296 -15.96 15.68 2.14
C ALA A 296 -16.88 16.70 2.81
N ALA A 297 -17.17 16.52 4.09
CA ALA A 297 -17.96 17.45 4.89
C ALA A 297 -17.25 18.80 5.07
N LEU A 298 -16.00 18.80 5.51
CA LEU A 298 -15.18 20.01 5.66
C LEU A 298 -15.05 20.78 4.33
N LYS A 299 -14.87 20.07 3.22
CA LYS A 299 -14.86 20.71 1.90
C LYS A 299 -16.18 21.40 1.55
N ARG A 300 -17.34 20.79 1.88
CA ARG A 300 -18.68 21.39 1.66
C ARG A 300 -18.91 22.62 2.54
N LEU A 301 -18.31 22.65 3.73
CA LEU A 301 -18.34 23.80 4.63
C LEU A 301 -17.41 24.95 4.20
N GLY A 302 -16.70 24.81 3.07
CA GLY A 302 -15.81 25.85 2.55
C GLY A 302 -14.34 25.72 2.93
N TYR A 303 -13.97 24.65 3.64
CA TYR A 303 -12.59 24.42 4.09
C TYR A 303 -11.71 23.70 3.05
N GLY A 304 -12.17 23.55 1.81
CA GLY A 304 -11.38 22.94 0.74
C GLY A 304 -10.01 23.63 0.55
N GLY A 305 -8.90 22.89 0.71
CA GLY A 305 -7.54 23.41 0.64
C GLY A 305 -7.05 24.16 1.89
N ARG A 306 -7.92 24.42 2.89
CA ARG A 306 -7.57 25.09 4.16
C ARG A 306 -7.49 24.14 5.33
N LEU A 307 -8.37 23.13 5.38
CA LEU A 307 -8.43 22.15 6.44
C LEU A 307 -8.77 20.76 5.86
N VAL A 308 -8.11 19.74 6.38
CA VAL A 308 -8.46 18.32 6.19
C VAL A 308 -8.70 17.67 7.55
N ALA A 309 -9.40 16.54 7.60
CA ALA A 309 -9.68 15.83 8.85
C ALA A 309 -8.42 15.52 9.68
N HIS A 310 -7.31 15.21 9.03
CA HIS A 310 -6.01 15.06 9.70
C HIS A 310 -5.49 16.38 10.30
N GLY A 311 -5.82 17.52 9.71
CA GLY A 311 -5.46 18.85 10.21
C GLY A 311 -6.12 19.21 11.55
N LEU A 312 -7.23 18.56 11.93
CA LEU A 312 -7.83 18.70 13.27
C LEU A 312 -6.86 18.29 14.38
N ARG A 313 -6.03 17.29 14.14
CA ARG A 313 -4.98 16.85 15.08
C ARG A 313 -3.86 17.89 15.20
N SER A 314 -3.48 18.48 14.07
CA SER A 314 -2.47 19.54 14.05
C SER A 314 -2.98 20.79 14.78
N LEU A 315 -4.25 21.15 14.60
CA LEU A 315 -4.90 22.23 15.34
C LEU A 315 -4.83 21.98 16.86
N GLY A 316 -5.26 20.79 17.32
CA GLY A 316 -5.20 20.44 18.74
C GLY A 316 -3.77 20.41 19.27
N SER A 317 -2.83 19.79 18.52
CA SER A 317 -1.40 19.76 18.92
C SER A 317 -0.81 21.16 19.04
N THR A 318 -1.06 22.05 18.08
CA THR A 318 -0.57 23.44 18.12
C THR A 318 -1.14 24.17 19.32
N THR A 319 -2.45 24.11 19.54
CA THR A 319 -3.09 24.77 20.67
C THR A 319 -2.54 24.27 22.02
N LEU A 320 -2.39 22.95 22.17
CA LEU A 320 -1.87 22.36 23.42
C LEU A 320 -0.39 22.76 23.68
N ASN A 321 0.43 22.81 22.63
CA ASN A 321 1.83 23.29 22.76
C ASN A 321 1.88 24.77 23.14
N GLU A 322 1.05 25.64 22.54
CA GLU A 322 0.96 27.06 22.88
C GLU A 322 0.50 27.29 24.32
N GLN A 323 -0.29 26.38 24.88
CA GLN A 323 -0.73 26.41 26.29
C GLN A 323 0.31 25.80 27.26
N GLY A 324 1.45 25.32 26.75
CA GLY A 324 2.54 24.83 27.58
C GLY A 324 2.34 23.43 28.15
N PHE A 325 1.46 22.62 27.58
CA PHE A 325 1.36 21.21 27.97
C PHE A 325 2.62 20.42 27.61
N ASN A 326 2.88 19.36 28.35
CA ASN A 326 4.03 18.50 28.14
C ASN A 326 4.04 17.94 26.70
N PRO A 327 5.08 18.25 25.87
CA PRO A 327 5.15 17.77 24.49
C PRO A 327 5.08 16.22 24.37
N ASP A 328 5.66 15.48 25.33
CA ASP A 328 5.61 14.03 25.32
C ASP A 328 4.19 13.49 25.54
N ALA A 329 3.40 14.16 26.37
CA ALA A 329 1.99 13.82 26.56
C ALA A 329 1.16 14.13 25.29
N ILE A 330 1.48 15.21 24.57
CA ILE A 330 0.86 15.56 23.29
C ILE A 330 1.19 14.50 22.24
N GLU A 331 2.47 14.13 22.07
CA GLU A 331 2.89 13.11 21.12
C GLU A 331 2.28 11.73 21.44
N ALA A 332 2.19 11.39 22.75
CA ALA A 332 1.51 10.17 23.19
C ALA A 332 0.01 10.20 22.87
N ALA A 333 -0.68 11.34 23.04
CA ALA A 333 -2.09 11.49 22.64
C ALA A 333 -2.30 11.33 21.14
N LEU A 334 -1.36 11.80 20.34
CA LEU A 334 -1.34 11.64 18.89
C LEU A 334 -0.92 10.22 18.45
N SER A 335 -0.55 9.33 19.39
CA SER A 335 0.01 8.01 19.04
C SER A 335 1.15 8.11 18.02
N HIS A 336 2.04 9.11 18.21
CA HIS A 336 3.28 9.20 17.46
C HIS A 336 4.35 8.35 18.13
N ALA A 337 5.14 7.64 17.31
CA ALA A 337 6.33 6.96 17.80
C ALA A 337 7.44 8.00 18.02
N ASP A 338 8.17 7.90 19.12
CA ASP A 338 9.39 8.70 19.28
C ASP A 338 10.40 8.28 18.20
N ASP A 339 10.84 9.25 17.37
CA ASP A 339 11.82 9.01 16.30
C ASP A 339 13.19 8.63 16.86
N ASN A 340 13.47 8.93 18.14
CA ASN A 340 14.69 8.55 18.81
C ASN A 340 14.55 7.12 19.39
N GLU A 341 15.17 6.14 18.75
CA GLU A 341 15.13 4.73 19.17
C GLU A 341 15.65 4.52 20.61
N ILE A 342 16.66 5.27 21.02
CA ILE A 342 17.24 5.19 22.38
C ILE A 342 16.21 5.71 23.37
N ARG A 343 15.63 6.89 23.16
CA ARG A 343 14.61 7.46 24.03
C ARG A 343 13.38 6.56 24.12
N ARG A 344 12.93 5.98 23.03
CA ARG A 344 11.82 5.02 22.94
C ARG A 344 12.08 3.75 23.75
N ALA A 345 13.32 3.26 23.78
CA ALA A 345 13.69 2.07 24.55
C ALA A 345 13.61 2.30 26.07
N TYR A 346 13.91 3.51 26.53
CA TYR A 346 13.92 3.88 27.95
C TYR A 346 12.60 4.49 28.44
N ASN A 347 11.86 5.19 27.58
CA ASN A 347 10.61 5.84 27.93
C ASN A 347 9.42 5.03 27.42
N ARG A 348 8.86 4.17 28.28
CA ARG A 348 7.67 3.34 28.01
C ARG A 348 6.39 3.94 28.61
N SER A 349 6.45 5.16 29.16
CA SER A 349 5.27 5.82 29.71
C SER A 349 4.29 6.19 28.60
N ASP A 350 3.01 5.91 28.81
CA ASP A 350 1.92 6.40 27.96
C ASP A 350 1.39 7.76 28.42
N TYR A 351 1.95 8.33 29.47
CA TYR A 351 1.56 9.61 30.08
C TYR A 351 0.06 9.72 30.37
N PHE A 352 -0.60 8.62 30.68
CA PHE A 352 -2.07 8.54 30.71
C PHE A 352 -2.71 9.59 31.63
N GLU A 353 -2.24 9.74 32.87
CA GLU A 353 -2.76 10.71 33.84
C GLU A 353 -2.60 12.17 33.30
N GLN A 354 -1.46 12.49 32.76
CA GLN A 354 -1.23 13.82 32.15
C GLN A 354 -2.15 14.05 30.94
N ARG A 355 -2.38 13.01 30.16
CA ARG A 355 -3.30 13.05 29.01
C ARG A 355 -4.74 13.23 29.45
N VAL A 356 -5.18 12.65 30.55
CA VAL A 356 -6.53 12.89 31.11
C VAL A 356 -6.75 14.37 31.39
N ILE A 357 -5.78 15.00 32.08
CA ILE A 357 -5.84 16.44 32.41
C ILE A 357 -5.80 17.30 31.12
N MET A 358 -4.88 17.01 30.23
CA MET A 358 -4.70 17.73 28.99
C MET A 358 -5.91 17.63 28.06
N MET A 359 -6.45 16.43 27.87
CA MET A 359 -7.63 16.22 27.01
C MET A 359 -8.91 16.80 27.64
N GLY A 360 -9.00 16.83 28.98
CA GLY A 360 -10.05 17.56 29.68
C GLY A 360 -10.01 19.05 29.36
N TRP A 361 -8.85 19.67 29.52
CA TRP A 361 -8.65 21.08 29.16
C TRP A 361 -8.96 21.35 27.67
N TRP A 362 -8.49 20.48 26.76
CA TRP A 362 -8.74 20.61 25.34
C TRP A 362 -10.24 20.54 24.99
N SER A 363 -10.96 19.62 25.60
CA SER A 363 -12.41 19.51 25.40
C SER A 363 -13.17 20.71 25.95
N ASP A 364 -12.75 21.26 27.09
CA ASP A 364 -13.33 22.49 27.66
C ASP A 364 -13.02 23.71 26.75
N HIS A 365 -11.84 23.75 26.15
CA HIS A 365 -11.46 24.79 25.18
C HIS A 365 -12.35 24.74 23.92
N ILE A 366 -12.64 23.53 23.40
CA ILE A 366 -13.60 23.35 22.29
C ILE A 366 -15.00 23.83 22.69
N GLU A 367 -15.46 23.52 23.90
CA GLU A 367 -16.75 23.99 24.41
C GLU A 367 -16.81 25.51 24.50
N GLN A 368 -15.78 26.17 25.00
CA GLN A 368 -15.68 27.61 25.05
C GLN A 368 -15.72 28.23 23.65
N ALA A 369 -14.95 27.66 22.70
CA ALA A 369 -14.98 28.06 21.30
C ALA A 369 -16.36 27.88 20.67
N SER A 370 -17.15 26.90 21.13
CA SER A 370 -18.52 26.64 20.72
C SER A 370 -19.56 27.50 21.41
N GLN A 371 -19.16 28.49 22.19
CA GLN A 371 -20.05 29.36 22.99
C GLN A 371 -21.04 28.58 23.87
N GLY A 372 -20.67 27.37 24.31
CA GLY A 372 -21.47 26.48 25.17
C GLY A 372 -22.71 25.83 24.54
N ASN A 373 -23.09 26.15 23.29
CA ASN A 373 -24.30 25.61 22.65
C ASN A 373 -24.16 25.14 21.20
N LEU A 374 -23.06 25.42 20.58
CA LEU A 374 -22.83 25.01 19.17
C LEU A 374 -22.30 23.60 19.03
N SER A 375 -21.59 23.06 20.02
CA SER A 375 -21.10 21.67 20.01
C SER A 375 -22.22 20.69 20.35
N LEU A 376 -22.27 19.55 19.67
CA LEU A 376 -23.14 18.43 20.02
C LEU A 376 -22.78 17.85 21.40
N ALA A 377 -21.55 18.00 21.83
CA ALA A 377 -21.06 17.55 23.12
C ALA A 377 -21.64 18.37 24.30
N SER A 378 -21.94 19.67 24.10
CA SER A 378 -22.43 20.57 25.13
C SER A 378 -23.92 20.38 25.46
N GLY A 379 -24.74 19.94 24.51
CA GLY A 379 -26.20 19.95 24.61
C GLY A 379 -26.82 18.98 25.62
N PHE A 380 -26.06 18.06 26.23
CA PHE A 380 -26.59 17.17 27.27
C PHE A 380 -26.58 17.78 28.70
N LYS A 381 -25.68 18.73 28.97
CA LYS A 381 -25.61 19.41 30.27
C LYS A 381 -26.81 20.36 30.47
N ALA A 382 -27.31 20.96 29.38
CA ALA A 382 -28.45 21.89 29.45
C ALA A 382 -29.82 21.23 29.80
N LEU A 383 -29.95 19.92 29.57
CA LEU A 383 -31.17 19.16 29.85
C LEU A 383 -31.23 18.56 31.27
N ARG A 384 -30.14 18.60 32.05
CA ARG A 384 -30.11 18.08 33.43
C ARG A 384 -30.40 19.10 34.52
N VAL A 385 -30.56 20.38 34.20
CA VAL A 385 -30.75 21.47 35.17
C VAL A 385 -32.21 21.89 35.31
N VAL A 386 -33.16 21.24 34.66
CA VAL A 386 -34.61 21.58 34.75
C VAL A 386 -35.38 20.44 35.44
N GLY A 387 -34.82 19.92 36.51
CA GLY A 387 -35.51 18.89 37.28
C GLY A 387 -35.02 18.85 38.74
N ASP A 388 -35.40 19.90 39.50
CA ASP A 388 -35.61 19.89 40.97
C ASP A 388 -36.72 20.89 41.30
#